data_d9412a74fb7645f72aeae91892977cca
#
_entry.id   d9412a74fb7645f72aeae91892977cca
#
_cell.length_a   1.000
_cell.length_b   1.000
_cell.length_c   1.000
_cell.angle_alpha   90.00
_cell.angle_beta   90.00
_cell.angle_gamma   90.00
#
_symmetry.space_group_name_H-M   'P 1'
#
loop_
_entity.id
_entity.type
_entity.pdbx_description
1 polymer ?
#
loop_
_entity_poly.entity_id
_entity_poly.type
_entity_poly.pdbx_seq_one_letter_code
_entity_poly.pdbx_strand_id
1 'polypeptide(L)'
;MDGSLEKENGNQDNYTDFIPLYTVRNKNSKELGKANFDRAILKAEKVIDRHSIKQRPQWKSNRRKTDRDREWLSRKEYNPFMWKAWMLLGRSQFHEGNLDNAISTFAYMSMLYRTQPAIYSRAQAWLAKCYIENDLAYDAEDVIRNNRRDSIPWQARKDWDLALADYYLLTHDYKSAIP
;
A
#
# COMPACT_ATOMS: atom_id res chain seq x y z
N MET A 1 4.70 5.09 12.75
CA MET A 1 5.77 5.28 11.77
C MET A 1 5.71 6.68 11.20
N ASP A 2 4.58 7.09 10.66
CA ASP A 2 4.38 8.44 10.15
C ASP A 2 4.71 9.50 11.21
N GLY A 3 4.39 9.26 12.47
CA GLY A 3 4.74 10.17 13.57
C GLY A 3 6.23 10.28 13.94
N SER A 4 7.10 9.37 13.43
CA SER A 4 8.56 9.52 13.59
C SER A 4 9.11 10.47 12.54
N LEU A 5 8.59 10.40 11.32
CA LEU A 5 8.95 11.33 10.24
C LEU A 5 8.50 12.75 10.56
N GLU A 6 7.29 12.92 11.11
CA GLU A 6 6.79 14.21 11.56
C GLU A 6 7.66 14.82 12.66
N LYS A 7 8.13 14.01 13.62
CA LYS A 7 9.03 14.49 14.68
C LYS A 7 10.42 14.86 14.19
N GLU A 8 10.96 14.10 13.24
CA GLU A 8 12.30 14.36 12.67
C GLU A 8 12.27 15.54 11.68
N ASN A 9 11.15 15.76 10.98
CA ASN A 9 10.96 16.90 10.07
C ASN A 9 10.46 18.17 10.78
N GLY A 10 9.93 18.08 11.99
CA GLY A 10 9.22 19.17 12.69
C GLY A 10 10.02 20.42 13.03
N ASN A 11 11.32 20.44 12.73
CA ASN A 11 12.17 21.62 12.88
C ASN A 11 12.54 22.32 11.55
N GLN A 12 11.98 21.87 10.43
CA GLN A 12 12.29 22.41 9.09
C GLN A 12 11.07 23.03 8.40
N ASP A 13 10.03 23.40 9.13
CA ASP A 13 8.87 24.11 8.58
C ASP A 13 9.25 25.50 8.09
N ASN A 14 9.81 25.56 6.89
CA ASN A 14 9.79 26.77 6.08
C ASN A 14 8.38 26.87 5.48
N TYR A 15 7.52 27.67 6.11
CA TYR A 15 6.14 27.95 5.65
C TYR A 15 6.03 28.56 4.24
N THR A 16 7.14 28.76 3.56
CA THR A 16 7.23 29.28 2.20
C THR A 16 7.31 28.20 1.14
N ASP A 17 7.63 26.96 1.51
CA ASP A 17 7.73 25.86 0.57
C ASP A 17 6.46 25.01 0.57
N PHE A 18 6.05 24.60 -0.62
CA PHE A 18 4.97 23.65 -0.80
C PHE A 18 5.31 22.37 -0.02
N ILE A 19 4.55 22.07 1.04
CA ILE A 19 4.76 20.85 1.82
C ILE A 19 4.48 19.67 0.89
N PRO A 20 5.48 18.85 0.53
CA PRO A 20 5.23 17.69 -0.29
C PRO A 20 4.29 16.76 0.48
N LEU A 21 3.24 16.29 -0.18
CA LEU A 21 2.28 15.31 0.36
C LEU A 21 2.97 14.06 0.92
N TYR A 22 4.15 13.76 0.37
CA TYR A 22 5.02 12.68 0.82
C TYR A 22 6.47 13.15 0.94
N THR A 23 7.08 12.80 2.05
CA THR A 23 8.48 13.13 2.36
C THR A 23 9.50 12.31 1.54
N VAL A 24 9.06 11.31 0.78
CA VAL A 24 9.95 10.41 0.01
C VAL A 24 10.71 11.14 -1.10
N ARG A 25 10.14 12.19 -1.70
CA ARG A 25 10.79 12.98 -2.76
C ARG A 25 11.89 13.93 -2.25
N ASN A 26 11.98 14.13 -0.96
CA ASN A 26 13.04 14.92 -0.40
C ASN A 26 14.33 14.09 -0.33
N LYS A 27 15.44 14.57 -0.93
CA LYS A 27 16.72 13.84 -0.95
C LYS A 27 17.22 13.45 0.46
N ASN A 28 16.86 14.23 1.46
CA ASN A 28 17.22 13.98 2.86
C ASN A 28 16.26 12.98 3.55
N SER A 29 15.07 12.73 3.00
CA SER A 29 14.08 11.88 3.64
C SER A 29 14.42 10.37 3.59
N LYS A 30 15.27 9.94 2.67
CA LYS A 30 15.73 8.54 2.60
C LYS A 30 16.53 8.12 3.82
N GLU A 31 17.16 9.04 4.52
CA GLU A 31 17.92 8.78 5.75
C GLU A 31 17.08 8.98 7.00
N LEU A 32 16.04 9.82 6.91
CA LEU A 32 15.11 10.09 8.02
C LEU A 32 14.27 8.84 8.34
N GLY A 33 14.36 8.39 9.58
CA GLY A 33 13.58 7.24 10.04
C GLY A 33 14.04 5.87 9.54
N LYS A 34 15.13 5.77 8.78
CA LYS A 34 15.64 4.52 8.20
C LYS A 34 15.69 3.37 9.21
N ALA A 35 16.30 3.58 10.37
CA ALA A 35 16.39 2.57 11.42
C ALA A 35 15.01 2.07 11.93
N ASN A 36 13.99 2.92 11.87
CA ASN A 36 12.62 2.57 12.24
C ASN A 36 11.92 1.76 11.14
N PHE A 37 12.17 2.13 9.87
CA PHE A 37 11.63 1.39 8.73
C PHE A 37 12.28 0.03 8.61
N ASP A 38 13.61 -0.09 8.73
CA ASP A 38 14.32 -1.38 8.78
C ASP A 38 13.74 -2.32 9.85
N ARG A 39 13.54 -1.80 11.06
CA ARG A 39 12.93 -2.59 12.15
C ARG A 39 11.51 -3.02 11.83
N ALA A 40 10.75 -2.17 11.15
CA ALA A 40 9.39 -2.48 10.79
C ALA A 40 9.32 -3.54 9.70
N ILE A 41 10.20 -3.47 8.71
CA ILE A 41 10.34 -4.47 7.65
C ILE A 41 10.67 -5.82 8.29
N LEU A 42 11.75 -5.90 9.08
CA LEU A 42 12.14 -7.14 9.76
C LEU A 42 11.02 -7.74 10.64
N LYS A 43 10.28 -6.88 11.37
CA LYS A 43 9.16 -7.36 12.19
C LYS A 43 7.99 -7.83 11.35
N ALA A 44 7.66 -7.12 10.25
CA ALA A 44 6.57 -7.50 9.37
C ALA A 44 6.87 -8.83 8.67
N GLU A 45 8.08 -9.00 8.13
CA GLU A 45 8.53 -10.25 7.52
C GLU A 45 8.47 -11.42 8.50
N LYS A 46 8.97 -11.23 9.73
CA LYS A 46 8.89 -12.25 10.78
C LYS A 46 7.46 -12.62 11.16
N VAL A 47 6.55 -11.63 11.18
CA VAL A 47 5.13 -11.89 11.44
C VAL A 47 4.50 -12.66 10.30
N ILE A 48 4.81 -12.29 9.06
CA ILE A 48 4.32 -12.96 7.86
C ILE A 48 4.80 -14.41 7.84
N ASP A 49 6.10 -14.64 8.03
CA ASP A 49 6.68 -15.98 8.03
C ASP A 49 6.05 -16.89 9.11
N ARG A 50 5.90 -16.39 10.33
CA ARG A 50 5.47 -17.21 11.47
C ARG A 50 3.96 -17.38 11.60
N HIS A 51 3.17 -16.41 11.13
CA HIS A 51 1.75 -16.31 11.44
C HIS A 51 0.81 -16.33 10.23
N SER A 52 1.33 -16.42 9.00
CA SER A 52 0.49 -16.49 7.80
C SER A 52 -0.46 -17.69 7.84
N ILE A 53 0.02 -18.84 8.29
CA ILE A 53 -0.78 -20.06 8.36
C ILE A 53 -0.97 -20.46 9.82
N LYS A 54 -2.12 -20.08 10.39
CA LYS A 54 -2.48 -20.48 11.74
C LYS A 54 -3.12 -21.87 11.77
N GLN A 55 -4.10 -22.12 10.91
CA GLN A 55 -4.81 -23.39 10.77
C GLN A 55 -5.50 -23.40 9.42
N ARG A 56 -5.37 -24.51 8.67
CA ARG A 56 -6.09 -24.67 7.42
C ARG A 56 -7.59 -24.81 7.71
N PRO A 57 -8.45 -24.06 7.01
CA PRO A 57 -9.88 -24.14 7.21
C PRO A 57 -10.38 -25.53 6.81
N GLN A 58 -11.23 -26.09 7.67
CA GLN A 58 -11.91 -27.34 7.36
C GLN A 58 -13.21 -27.05 6.61
N TRP A 59 -13.41 -27.71 5.47
CA TRP A 59 -14.62 -27.57 4.71
C TRP A 59 -15.71 -28.52 5.24
N LYS A 60 -16.90 -27.98 5.51
CA LYS A 60 -18.07 -28.80 5.86
C LYS A 60 -18.59 -29.54 4.62
N SER A 61 -18.65 -30.88 4.66
CA SER A 61 -18.96 -31.73 3.52
C SER A 61 -20.34 -31.49 2.88
N ASN A 62 -21.28 -30.93 3.65
CA ASN A 62 -22.68 -30.76 3.23
C ASN A 62 -22.94 -29.49 2.41
N ARG A 63 -21.94 -28.68 2.17
CA ARG A 63 -22.08 -27.43 1.43
C ARG A 63 -21.27 -27.48 0.14
N ARG A 64 -21.92 -27.14 -0.99
CA ARG A 64 -21.26 -27.00 -2.28
C ARG A 64 -20.29 -25.80 -2.22
N LYS A 65 -19.05 -25.99 -2.65
CA LYS A 65 -18.04 -24.95 -2.73
C LYS A 65 -18.34 -24.01 -3.89
N THR A 66 -18.43 -22.71 -3.60
CA THR A 66 -18.43 -21.67 -4.62
C THR A 66 -17.01 -21.39 -5.13
N ASP A 67 -16.87 -20.66 -6.24
CA ASP A 67 -15.54 -20.28 -6.75
C ASP A 67 -14.78 -19.43 -5.76
N ARG A 68 -15.47 -18.51 -5.04
CA ARG A 68 -14.88 -17.73 -3.95
C ARG A 68 -14.36 -18.61 -2.80
N ASP A 69 -15.09 -19.67 -2.44
CA ASP A 69 -14.64 -20.60 -1.41
C ASP A 69 -13.41 -21.39 -1.86
N ARG A 70 -13.34 -21.80 -3.14
CA ARG A 70 -12.18 -22.50 -3.72
C ARG A 70 -10.96 -21.57 -3.73
N GLU A 71 -11.13 -20.33 -4.17
CA GLU A 71 -10.06 -19.32 -4.17
C GLU A 71 -9.56 -19.05 -2.75
N TRP A 72 -10.46 -18.93 -1.77
CA TRP A 72 -10.08 -18.74 -0.37
C TRP A 72 -9.33 -19.95 0.21
N LEU A 73 -9.77 -21.17 -0.09
CA LEU A 73 -9.12 -22.40 0.34
C LEU A 73 -7.75 -22.62 -0.32
N SER A 74 -7.52 -22.05 -1.50
CA SER A 74 -6.23 -22.11 -2.20
C SER A 74 -5.18 -21.14 -1.65
N ARG A 75 -5.57 -20.21 -0.78
CA ARG A 75 -4.64 -19.23 -0.22
C ARG A 75 -3.58 -19.87 0.67
N LYS A 76 -2.42 -19.22 0.70
CA LYS A 76 -1.34 -19.55 1.64
C LYS A 76 -1.56 -18.92 3.03
N GLU A 77 -2.44 -17.95 3.14
CA GLU A 77 -2.71 -17.21 4.37
C GLU A 77 -4.13 -17.41 4.88
N TYR A 78 -4.25 -17.83 6.11
CA TYR A 78 -5.54 -18.04 6.77
C TYR A 78 -5.76 -17.15 7.98
N ASN A 79 -4.72 -16.41 8.40
CA ASN A 79 -4.86 -15.45 9.49
C ASN A 79 -5.49 -14.16 8.97
N PRO A 80 -6.68 -13.75 9.48
CA PRO A 80 -7.39 -12.57 8.96
C PRO A 80 -6.65 -11.25 9.19
N PHE A 81 -5.65 -11.22 10.08
CA PHE A 81 -4.85 -10.01 10.37
C PHE A 81 -3.63 -9.83 9.46
N MET A 82 -3.30 -10.82 8.63
CA MET A 82 -2.06 -10.80 7.85
C MET A 82 -1.99 -9.63 6.88
N TRP A 83 -3.12 -9.19 6.33
CA TRP A 83 -3.13 -8.01 5.45
C TRP A 83 -2.51 -6.76 6.09
N LYS A 84 -2.61 -6.62 7.42
CA LYS A 84 -1.99 -5.49 8.14
C LYS A 84 -0.47 -5.61 8.17
N ALA A 85 0.07 -6.82 8.27
CA ALA A 85 1.50 -7.06 8.22
C ALA A 85 2.05 -6.79 6.80
N TRP A 86 1.35 -7.25 5.77
CA TRP A 86 1.69 -6.96 4.38
C TRP A 86 1.63 -5.46 4.05
N MET A 87 0.58 -4.79 4.50
CA MET A 87 0.44 -3.34 4.34
C MET A 87 1.56 -2.59 5.05
N LEU A 88 1.93 -3.01 6.27
CA LEU A 88 3.04 -2.42 7.01
C LEU A 88 4.36 -2.64 6.28
N LEU A 89 4.61 -3.85 5.76
CA LEU A 89 5.81 -4.17 4.99
C LEU A 89 5.94 -3.26 3.78
N GLY A 90 4.92 -3.25 2.90
CA GLY A 90 4.97 -2.45 1.67
C GLY A 90 5.12 -0.95 1.94
N ARG A 91 4.41 -0.41 2.95
CA ARG A 91 4.55 1.00 3.35
C ARG A 91 5.93 1.33 3.91
N SER A 92 6.53 0.42 4.67
CA SER A 92 7.89 0.63 5.19
C SER A 92 8.93 0.62 4.08
N GLN A 93 8.81 -0.29 3.12
CA GLN A 93 9.66 -0.35 1.93
C GLN A 93 9.50 0.92 1.06
N PHE A 94 8.26 1.41 0.90
CA PHE A 94 7.98 2.66 0.20
C PHE A 94 8.69 3.84 0.85
N HIS A 95 8.52 4.03 2.16
CA HIS A 95 9.14 5.16 2.89
C HIS A 95 10.66 5.03 3.02
N GLU A 96 11.21 3.82 2.99
CA GLU A 96 12.65 3.59 2.91
C GLU A 96 13.21 3.97 1.53
N GLY A 97 12.35 4.10 0.51
CA GLY A 97 12.72 4.34 -0.87
C GLY A 97 13.05 3.09 -1.66
N ASN A 98 12.77 1.89 -1.11
CA ASN A 98 12.92 0.62 -1.81
C ASN A 98 11.65 0.32 -2.61
N LEU A 99 11.46 1.09 -3.69
CA LEU A 99 10.21 1.09 -4.46
C LEU A 99 9.96 -0.22 -5.18
N ASP A 100 10.97 -0.90 -5.69
CA ASP A 100 10.83 -2.18 -6.40
C ASP A 100 10.26 -3.27 -5.48
N ASN A 101 10.77 -3.35 -4.25
CA ASN A 101 10.24 -4.26 -3.25
C ASN A 101 8.83 -3.87 -2.80
N ALA A 102 8.54 -2.57 -2.66
CA ALA A 102 7.21 -2.09 -2.35
C ALA A 102 6.20 -2.45 -3.45
N ILE A 103 6.55 -2.24 -4.74
CA ILE A 103 5.76 -2.64 -5.91
C ILE A 103 5.45 -4.15 -5.84
N SER A 104 6.49 -4.96 -5.67
CA SER A 104 6.34 -6.42 -5.57
C SER A 104 5.44 -6.84 -4.41
N THR A 105 5.58 -6.19 -3.26
CA THR A 105 4.77 -6.45 -2.05
C THR A 105 3.30 -6.09 -2.29
N PHE A 106 2.98 -4.91 -2.84
CA PHE A 106 1.60 -4.50 -3.09
C PHE A 106 0.95 -5.26 -4.26
N ALA A 107 1.70 -5.61 -5.30
CA ALA A 107 1.23 -6.47 -6.38
C ALA A 107 0.86 -7.87 -5.84
N TYR A 108 1.74 -8.48 -5.03
CA TYR A 108 1.44 -9.75 -4.36
C TYR A 108 0.23 -9.66 -3.43
N MET A 109 0.15 -8.59 -2.64
CA MET A 109 -0.99 -8.34 -1.76
C MET A 109 -2.30 -8.21 -2.54
N SER A 110 -2.29 -7.52 -3.68
CA SER A 110 -3.45 -7.38 -4.57
C SER A 110 -3.92 -8.75 -5.09
N MET A 111 -3.01 -9.61 -5.50
CA MET A 111 -3.31 -10.96 -5.93
C MET A 111 -3.89 -11.79 -4.78
N LEU A 112 -3.27 -11.74 -3.60
CA LEU A 112 -3.65 -12.54 -2.43
C LEU A 112 -5.03 -12.17 -1.88
N TYR A 113 -5.37 -10.87 -1.88
CA TYR A 113 -6.62 -10.35 -1.31
C TYR A 113 -7.66 -9.95 -2.36
N ARG A 114 -7.58 -10.49 -3.57
CA ARG A 114 -8.49 -10.21 -4.68
C ARG A 114 -9.97 -10.37 -4.33
N THR A 115 -10.32 -11.32 -3.44
CA THR A 115 -11.69 -11.55 -2.98
C THR A 115 -12.15 -10.62 -1.86
N GLN A 116 -11.28 -9.75 -1.35
CA GLN A 116 -11.58 -8.80 -0.28
C GLN A 116 -11.47 -7.36 -0.81
N PRO A 117 -12.58 -6.76 -1.31
CA PRO A 117 -12.52 -5.51 -2.07
C PRO A 117 -11.83 -4.36 -1.36
N ALA A 118 -12.05 -4.23 -0.04
CA ALA A 118 -11.45 -3.14 0.74
C ALA A 118 -9.92 -3.26 0.85
N ILE A 119 -9.40 -4.48 1.03
CA ILE A 119 -7.97 -4.72 1.16
C ILE A 119 -7.31 -4.66 -0.21
N TYR A 120 -7.93 -5.29 -1.21
CA TYR A 120 -7.50 -5.23 -2.60
C TYR A 120 -7.36 -3.77 -3.08
N SER A 121 -8.42 -2.97 -2.88
CA SER A 121 -8.45 -1.58 -3.33
C SER A 121 -7.37 -0.72 -2.64
N ARG A 122 -7.11 -0.95 -1.35
CA ARG A 122 -6.01 -0.27 -0.64
C ARG A 122 -4.63 -0.67 -1.18
N ALA A 123 -4.44 -1.95 -1.47
CA ALA A 123 -3.18 -2.43 -2.06
C ALA A 123 -2.95 -1.81 -3.46
N GLN A 124 -4.01 -1.69 -4.27
CA GLN A 124 -3.95 -1.04 -5.58
C GLN A 124 -3.62 0.46 -5.47
N ALA A 125 -4.20 1.17 -4.51
CA ALA A 125 -3.87 2.58 -4.28
C ALA A 125 -2.39 2.77 -3.91
N TRP A 126 -1.85 1.92 -3.04
CA TRP A 126 -0.44 1.96 -2.68
C TRP A 126 0.48 1.51 -3.82
N LEU A 127 0.04 0.58 -4.66
CA LEU A 127 0.75 0.18 -5.88
C LEU A 127 0.86 1.36 -6.86
N ALA A 128 -0.24 2.07 -7.08
CA ALA A 128 -0.24 3.29 -7.90
C ALA A 128 0.74 4.34 -7.34
N LYS A 129 0.76 4.55 -6.01
CA LYS A 129 1.74 5.45 -5.38
C LYS A 129 3.18 5.03 -5.61
N CYS A 130 3.47 3.74 -5.54
CA CYS A 130 4.82 3.24 -5.82
C CYS A 130 5.23 3.52 -7.26
N TYR A 131 4.33 3.34 -8.22
CA TYR A 131 4.59 3.66 -9.62
C TYR A 131 4.81 5.16 -9.84
N ILE A 132 3.98 6.01 -9.21
CA ILE A 132 4.11 7.47 -9.28
C ILE A 132 5.48 7.92 -8.75
N GLU A 133 5.89 7.39 -7.60
CA GLU A 133 7.16 7.75 -6.97
C GLU A 133 8.39 7.23 -7.76
N ASN A 134 8.20 6.15 -8.51
CA ASN A 134 9.22 5.56 -9.40
C ASN A 134 9.19 6.16 -10.82
N ASP A 135 8.46 7.27 -11.04
CA ASP A 135 8.28 7.95 -12.32
C ASP A 135 7.69 7.06 -13.44
N LEU A 136 6.99 5.99 -13.06
CA LEU A 136 6.31 5.07 -13.96
C LEU A 136 4.85 5.51 -14.19
N ALA A 137 4.68 6.66 -14.84
CA ALA A 137 3.37 7.31 -15.01
C ALA A 137 2.35 6.44 -15.74
N TYR A 138 2.78 5.69 -16.76
CA TYR A 138 1.88 4.80 -17.54
C TYR A 138 1.35 3.64 -16.72
N ASP A 139 2.22 3.00 -15.88
CA ASP A 139 1.80 1.92 -15.00
C ASP A 139 0.85 2.43 -13.91
N ALA A 140 1.12 3.62 -13.39
CA ALA A 140 0.22 4.29 -12.44
C ALA A 140 -1.14 4.57 -13.06
N GLU A 141 -1.18 5.13 -14.28
CA GLU A 141 -2.42 5.40 -15.02
C GLU A 141 -3.23 4.13 -15.24
N ASP A 142 -2.58 3.04 -15.64
CA ASP A 142 -3.26 1.76 -15.86
C ASP A 142 -3.94 1.24 -14.60
N VAL A 143 -3.24 1.29 -13.47
CA VAL A 143 -3.81 0.92 -12.16
C VAL A 143 -4.99 1.84 -11.79
N ILE A 144 -4.86 3.15 -12.00
CA ILE A 144 -5.92 4.13 -11.69
C ILE A 144 -7.14 3.89 -12.57
N ARG A 145 -6.95 3.71 -13.88
CA ARG A 145 -8.03 3.47 -14.85
C ARG A 145 -8.81 2.18 -14.57
N ASN A 146 -8.11 1.14 -14.12
CA ASN A 146 -8.74 -0.14 -13.79
C ASN A 146 -9.54 -0.10 -12.48
N ASN A 147 -9.39 0.95 -11.68
CA ASN A 147 -10.11 1.13 -10.41
C ASN A 147 -11.06 2.34 -10.50
N ARG A 148 -12.29 2.10 -10.97
CA ARG A 148 -13.29 3.17 -11.09
C ARG A 148 -13.64 3.76 -9.73
N ARG A 149 -13.72 5.08 -9.64
CA ARG A 149 -14.02 5.84 -8.42
C ARG A 149 -15.29 5.34 -7.72
N ASP A 150 -16.34 4.99 -8.47
CA ASP A 150 -17.62 4.52 -7.94
C ASP A 150 -17.54 3.12 -7.31
N SER A 151 -16.54 2.33 -7.66
CA SER A 151 -16.33 0.98 -7.11
C SER A 151 -15.37 0.93 -5.93
N ILE A 152 -14.77 2.08 -5.54
CA ILE A 152 -13.80 2.14 -4.45
C ILE A 152 -14.51 2.03 -3.10
N PRO A 153 -14.20 1.00 -2.29
CA PRO A 153 -14.72 0.87 -0.94
C PRO A 153 -14.34 2.09 -0.08
N TRP A 154 -15.25 2.53 0.78
CA TRP A 154 -15.03 3.71 1.63
C TRP A 154 -13.75 3.64 2.47
N GLN A 155 -13.33 2.42 2.88
CA GLN A 155 -12.11 2.20 3.64
C GLN A 155 -10.82 2.53 2.86
N ALA A 156 -10.90 2.49 1.52
CA ALA A 156 -9.75 2.75 0.64
C ALA A 156 -9.77 4.18 0.04
N ARG A 157 -10.84 4.95 0.23
CA ARG A 157 -11.00 6.27 -0.40
C ARG A 157 -9.83 7.20 -0.08
N LYS A 158 -9.46 7.30 1.20
CA LYS A 158 -8.33 8.16 1.60
C LYS A 158 -7.02 7.80 0.89
N ASP A 159 -6.73 6.50 0.76
CA ASP A 159 -5.51 6.06 0.09
C ASP A 159 -5.55 6.41 -1.41
N TRP A 160 -6.75 6.31 -2.04
CA TRP A 160 -6.95 6.67 -3.44
C TRP A 160 -6.93 8.19 -3.68
N ASP A 161 -7.55 8.99 -2.81
CA ASP A 161 -7.55 10.45 -2.94
C ASP A 161 -6.11 10.98 -2.91
N LEU A 162 -5.28 10.42 -2.03
CA LEU A 162 -3.86 10.76 -1.97
C LEU A 162 -3.08 10.27 -3.20
N ALA A 163 -3.37 9.06 -3.70
CA ALA A 163 -2.71 8.54 -4.91
C ALA A 163 -3.06 9.35 -6.16
N LEU A 164 -4.34 9.76 -6.28
CA LEU A 164 -4.79 10.60 -7.40
C LEU A 164 -4.19 12.00 -7.33
N ALA A 165 -4.11 12.61 -6.15
CA ALA A 165 -3.46 13.90 -5.99
C ALA A 165 -1.99 13.84 -6.43
N ASP A 166 -1.24 12.81 -6.00
CA ASP A 166 0.14 12.61 -6.42
C ASP A 166 0.27 12.38 -7.94
N TYR A 167 -0.63 11.61 -8.53
CA TYR A 167 -0.65 11.37 -9.97
C TYR A 167 -0.88 12.67 -10.77
N TYR A 168 -1.85 13.48 -10.36
CA TYR A 168 -2.11 14.77 -11.02
C TYR A 168 -0.98 15.77 -10.83
N LEU A 169 -0.29 15.74 -9.70
CA LEU A 169 0.92 16.54 -9.49
C LEU A 169 2.05 16.08 -10.42
N LEU A 170 2.25 14.77 -10.58
CA LEU A 170 3.25 14.22 -11.51
C LEU A 170 2.96 14.60 -12.96
N THR A 171 1.70 14.57 -13.37
CA THR A 171 1.27 14.89 -14.73
C THR A 171 1.07 16.38 -14.98
N HIS A 172 1.33 17.23 -13.98
CA HIS A 172 1.10 18.68 -14.01
C HIS A 172 -0.36 19.11 -14.26
N ASP A 173 -1.30 18.22 -14.01
CA ASP A 173 -2.74 18.54 -14.05
C ASP A 173 -3.24 19.05 -12.69
N TYR A 174 -2.82 20.25 -12.35
CA TYR A 174 -3.14 20.88 -11.06
C TYR A 174 -4.63 21.15 -10.86
N LYS A 175 -5.41 21.24 -11.95
CA LYS A 175 -6.87 21.45 -11.83
C LYS A 175 -7.58 20.21 -11.32
N SER A 176 -7.14 19.04 -11.75
CA SER A 176 -7.71 17.76 -11.32
C SER A 176 -7.17 17.30 -9.95
N ALA A 177 -6.07 17.90 -9.49
CA ALA A 177 -5.49 17.60 -8.16
C ALA A 177 -6.29 18.19 -7.01
N ILE A 178 -7.15 19.18 -7.29
CA ILE A 178 -7.99 19.85 -6.28
C ILE A 178 -9.37 19.18 -6.30
N PRO A 179 -9.88 18.67 -5.15
CA PRO A 179 -11.17 18.01 -5.06
C PRO A 179 -12.35 18.95 -5.30
#